data_5193816653f0ff0460b8b2291cb4d2bc
#
_entry.id   5193816653f0ff0460b8b2291cb4d2bc
#
_cell.length_a   1.000
_cell.length_b   1.000
_cell.length_c   1.000
_cell.angle_alpha   90.00
_cell.angle_beta   90.00
_cell.angle_gamma   90.00
#
_symmetry.space_group_name_H-M   'P 1'
#
loop_
_entity.id
_entity.type
_entity.pdbx_description
1 polymer ?
#
loop_
_entity_poly.entity_id
_entity_poly.type
_entity_poly.pdbx_seq_one_letter_code
_entity_poly.pdbx_strand_id
1 'polypeptide(L)'
;MEYQAVILPDAEKDLNELSPPIRNTIVRRIAWLVKNAEEVIHHPLVGMPEDLAGLCKFRVGDYRVLYWKDEAKKAVQVFRVRHRSEVYRKL
;
A
#
# COMPACT_ATOMS: atom_id res chain seq x y z
N MET A 1 -19.35 1.87 6.94
CA MET A 1 -18.82 2.83 5.95
C MET A 1 -17.65 2.24 5.22
N GLU A 2 -17.66 2.40 3.92
CA GLU A 2 -16.63 1.82 3.09
C GLU A 2 -15.38 2.71 3.05
N TYR A 3 -14.22 2.05 3.01
CA TYR A 3 -12.96 2.73 2.78
C TYR A 3 -12.80 3.02 1.30
N GLN A 4 -12.00 4.03 0.99
CA GLN A 4 -11.63 4.39 -0.37
C GLN A 4 -10.12 4.28 -0.54
N ALA A 5 -9.69 3.96 -1.75
CA ALA A 5 -8.28 3.96 -2.08
C ALA A 5 -7.82 5.36 -2.45
N VAL A 6 -6.71 5.78 -1.88
CA VAL A 6 -6.02 7.01 -2.28
C VAL A 6 -4.61 6.59 -2.69
N ILE A 7 -4.30 6.72 -3.97
CA ILE A 7 -2.98 6.37 -4.50
C ILE A 7 -2.14 7.64 -4.49
N LEU A 8 -1.16 7.69 -3.60
CA LEU A 8 -0.29 8.86 -3.50
C LEU A 8 0.65 8.93 -4.72
N PRO A 9 1.20 10.12 -5.02
CA PRO A 9 1.95 10.32 -6.27
C PRO A 9 3.10 9.34 -6.50
N ASP A 10 3.89 9.04 -5.48
CA ASP A 10 5.01 8.10 -5.63
C ASP A 10 4.52 6.67 -5.91
N ALA A 11 3.42 6.26 -5.30
CA ALA A 11 2.83 4.95 -5.56
C ALA A 11 2.26 4.89 -6.97
N GLU A 12 1.65 5.96 -7.44
CA GLU A 12 1.16 6.03 -8.81
C GLU A 12 2.30 5.87 -9.82
N LYS A 13 3.41 6.53 -9.56
CA LYS A 13 4.60 6.40 -10.38
C LYS A 13 5.14 4.97 -10.35
N ASP A 14 5.20 4.37 -9.17
CA ASP A 14 5.63 2.98 -9.04
C ASP A 14 4.76 2.04 -9.88
N LEU A 15 3.45 2.20 -9.81
CA LEU A 15 2.51 1.37 -10.58
C LEU A 15 2.70 1.55 -12.07
N ASN A 16 2.91 2.79 -12.52
CA ASN A 16 3.09 3.08 -13.95
C ASN A 16 4.37 2.50 -14.53
N GLU A 17 5.36 2.20 -13.71
CA GLU A 17 6.61 1.58 -14.13
C GLU A 17 6.53 0.07 -14.22
N LEU A 18 5.45 -0.55 -13.74
CA LEU A 18 5.27 -1.99 -13.77
C LEU A 18 4.64 -2.44 -15.10
N SER A 19 4.96 -3.68 -15.49
CA SER A 19 4.28 -4.27 -16.66
C SER A 19 2.78 -4.39 -16.38
N PRO A 20 1.93 -4.30 -17.42
CA PRO A 20 0.48 -4.35 -17.21
C PRO A 20 -0.04 -5.55 -16.43
N PRO A 21 0.43 -6.80 -16.66
CA PRO A 21 -0.06 -7.94 -15.89
C PRO A 21 0.24 -7.81 -14.39
N ILE A 22 1.43 -7.35 -14.04
CA ILE A 22 1.83 -7.17 -12.64
C ILE A 22 1.03 -6.04 -12.02
N ARG A 23 0.95 -4.90 -12.71
CA ARG A 23 0.18 -3.74 -12.25
C ARG A 23 -1.28 -4.11 -12.00
N ASN A 24 -1.91 -4.81 -12.91
CA ASN A 24 -3.31 -5.18 -12.80
C ASN A 24 -3.55 -6.10 -11.58
N THR A 25 -2.65 -7.05 -11.35
CA THR A 25 -2.73 -7.91 -10.18
C THR A 25 -2.65 -7.10 -8.89
N ILE A 26 -1.70 -6.17 -8.82
CA ILE A 26 -1.51 -5.33 -7.62
C ILE A 26 -2.74 -4.43 -7.41
N VAL A 27 -3.25 -3.81 -8.46
CA VAL A 27 -4.42 -2.94 -8.37
C VAL A 27 -5.65 -3.72 -7.85
N ARG A 28 -5.86 -4.94 -8.34
CA ARG A 28 -6.95 -5.79 -7.85
C ARG A 28 -6.77 -6.12 -6.36
N ARG A 29 -5.55 -6.39 -5.94
CA ARG A 29 -5.28 -6.69 -4.53
C ARG A 29 -5.44 -5.47 -3.64
N ILE A 30 -5.08 -4.28 -4.12
CA ILE A 30 -5.35 -3.03 -3.41
C ILE A 30 -6.86 -2.84 -3.26
N ALA A 31 -7.63 -3.09 -4.30
CA ALA A 31 -9.09 -3.00 -4.24
C ALA A 31 -9.65 -3.96 -3.20
N TRP A 32 -9.12 -5.18 -3.13
CA TRP A 32 -9.52 -6.15 -2.11
C TRP A 32 -9.21 -5.63 -0.70
N LEU A 33 -8.00 -5.09 -0.50
CA LEU A 33 -7.57 -4.53 0.79
C LEU A 33 -8.50 -3.41 1.24
N VAL A 34 -8.87 -2.52 0.33
CA VAL A 34 -9.76 -1.40 0.61
C VAL A 34 -11.15 -1.90 1.01
N LYS A 35 -11.67 -2.86 0.26
CA LYS A 35 -12.99 -3.43 0.53
C LYS A 35 -13.05 -4.12 1.88
N ASN A 36 -11.95 -4.73 2.31
CA ASN A 36 -11.87 -5.50 3.55
C ASN A 36 -11.07 -4.80 4.64
N ALA A 37 -10.88 -3.49 4.53
CA ALA A 37 -9.98 -2.73 5.41
C ALA A 37 -10.35 -2.84 6.90
N GLU A 38 -11.62 -2.96 7.24
CA GLU A 38 -12.05 -3.08 8.64
C GLU A 38 -11.88 -4.48 9.20
N GLU A 39 -11.78 -5.49 8.35
CA GLU A 39 -11.73 -6.90 8.76
C GLU A 39 -10.31 -7.48 8.71
N VAL A 40 -9.44 -6.89 7.92
CA VAL A 40 -8.07 -7.37 7.71
C VAL A 40 -7.18 -6.93 8.87
N ILE A 41 -6.27 -7.82 9.27
CA ILE A 41 -5.23 -7.46 10.22
C ILE A 41 -4.17 -6.67 9.46
N HIS A 42 -3.94 -5.42 9.88
CA HIS A 42 -2.93 -4.57 9.29
C HIS A 42 -1.60 -4.74 10.01
N HIS A 43 -0.50 -4.81 9.24
CA HIS A 43 0.82 -5.09 9.78
C HIS A 43 1.70 -3.82 9.71
N PRO A 44 1.73 -3.00 10.77
CA PRO A 44 2.57 -1.80 10.76
C PRO A 44 4.05 -2.17 10.77
N LEU A 45 4.84 -1.35 10.09
CA LEU A 45 6.28 -1.47 10.11
C LEU A 45 6.82 -0.89 11.42
N VAL A 46 7.89 -1.51 11.95
CA VAL A 46 8.53 -1.03 13.18
C VAL A 46 9.82 -0.28 12.83
N GLY A 47 10.22 0.63 13.73
CA GLY A 47 11.48 1.36 13.54
C GLY A 47 11.47 2.40 12.45
N MET A 48 10.29 2.82 11.99
CA MET A 48 10.18 3.84 10.95
C MET A 48 10.38 5.24 11.52
N PRO A 49 10.92 6.18 10.71
CA PRO A 49 10.93 7.59 11.09
C PRO A 49 9.54 8.11 11.41
N GLU A 50 9.46 9.20 12.17
CA GLU A 50 8.18 9.74 12.63
C GLU A 50 7.23 10.09 11.48
N ASP A 51 7.76 10.61 10.38
CA ASP A 51 6.95 10.96 9.21
C ASP A 51 6.34 9.73 8.51
N LEU A 52 6.85 8.53 8.80
CA LEU A 52 6.33 7.28 8.27
C LEU A 52 5.66 6.43 9.35
N ALA A 53 5.38 6.99 10.50
CA ALA A 53 4.73 6.27 11.59
C ALA A 53 3.36 5.73 11.15
N GLY A 54 3.07 4.49 11.52
CA GLY A 54 1.80 3.84 11.17
C GLY A 54 1.77 3.22 9.78
N LEU A 55 2.83 3.38 9.00
CA LEU A 55 2.91 2.77 7.66
C LEU A 55 2.84 1.26 7.76
N CYS A 56 1.93 0.66 7.01
CA CYS A 56 1.70 -0.79 6.99
C CYS A 56 2.20 -1.41 5.70
N LYS A 57 2.40 -2.72 5.73
CA LYS A 57 2.80 -3.48 4.54
C LYS A 57 1.72 -4.47 4.16
N PHE A 58 1.55 -4.69 2.86
CA PHE A 58 0.64 -5.66 2.30
C PHE A 58 1.36 -6.42 1.19
N ARG A 59 1.45 -7.73 1.36
CA ARG A 59 2.19 -8.58 0.43
C ARG A 59 1.33 -8.94 -0.77
N VAL A 60 1.87 -8.73 -1.98
CA VAL A 60 1.26 -9.16 -3.24
C VAL A 60 2.35 -9.86 -4.06
N GLY A 61 2.45 -11.19 -3.93
CA GLY A 61 3.52 -11.94 -4.57
C GLY A 61 4.90 -11.44 -4.15
N ASP A 62 5.71 -11.05 -5.12
CA ASP A 62 7.04 -10.49 -4.87
C ASP A 62 7.03 -8.99 -4.61
N TYR A 63 5.86 -8.39 -4.56
CA TYR A 63 5.71 -6.95 -4.35
C TYR A 63 5.15 -6.66 -2.98
N ARG A 64 5.44 -5.46 -2.50
CA ARG A 64 4.93 -4.95 -1.24
C ARG A 64 4.24 -3.62 -1.49
N VAL A 65 3.02 -3.51 -0.98
CA VAL A 65 2.26 -2.27 -0.98
C VAL A 65 2.40 -1.65 0.40
N LEU A 66 2.96 -0.45 0.46
CA LEU A 66 3.10 0.29 1.71
C LEU A 66 1.98 1.33 1.78
N TYR A 67 1.25 1.34 2.88
CA TYR A 67 0.05 2.16 2.98
C TYR A 67 -0.23 2.58 4.43
N TRP A 68 -1.04 3.63 4.56
CA TRP A 68 -1.64 4.00 5.83
C TRP A 68 -3.13 3.71 5.79
N LYS A 69 -3.67 3.21 6.90
CA LYS A 69 -5.11 3.10 7.10
C LYS A 69 -5.55 4.34 7.88
N ASP A 70 -6.22 5.25 7.21
CA ASP A 70 -6.74 6.47 7.83
C ASP A 70 -8.19 6.22 8.24
N GLU A 71 -8.41 5.93 9.52
CA GLU A 71 -9.75 5.62 10.02
C GLU A 71 -10.67 6.84 10.03
N ALA A 72 -10.12 8.02 10.27
CA ALA A 72 -10.92 9.24 10.30
C ALA A 72 -11.50 9.57 8.94
N LYS A 73 -10.71 9.38 7.89
CA LYS A 73 -11.14 9.64 6.51
C LYS A 73 -11.69 8.43 5.80
N LYS A 74 -11.66 7.26 6.44
CA LYS A 74 -12.03 5.98 5.82
C LYS A 74 -11.30 5.78 4.50
N ALA A 75 -9.98 5.91 4.55
CA ALA A 75 -9.13 5.82 3.38
C ALA A 75 -7.95 4.89 3.61
N VAL A 76 -7.58 4.14 2.58
CA VAL A 76 -6.32 3.41 2.51
C VAL A 76 -5.43 4.23 1.59
N GLN A 77 -4.41 4.87 2.17
CA GLN A 77 -3.50 5.75 1.44
C GLN A 77 -2.27 4.96 1.03
N VAL A 78 -2.18 4.63 -0.25
CA VAL A 78 -1.06 3.84 -0.78
C VAL A 78 0.13 4.77 -1.02
N PHE A 79 1.21 4.52 -0.29
CA PHE A 79 2.42 5.34 -0.30
C PHE A 79 3.43 4.88 -1.34
N ARG A 80 3.74 3.58 -1.37
CA ARG A 80 4.69 2.99 -2.32
C ARG A 80 4.26 1.60 -2.72
N VAL A 81 4.67 1.20 -3.93
CA VAL A 81 4.51 -0.17 -4.43
C VAL A 81 5.86 -0.60 -4.98
N ARG A 82 6.52 -1.55 -4.33
CA ARG A 82 7.89 -1.90 -4.67
C ARG A 82 8.13 -3.40 -4.60
N HIS A 83 9.10 -3.85 -5.39
CA HIS A 83 9.57 -5.23 -5.31
C HIS A 83 10.18 -5.49 -3.93
N ARG A 84 10.00 -6.71 -3.40
CA ARG A 84 10.46 -7.07 -2.06
C ARG A 84 11.95 -6.78 -1.82
N SER A 85 12.76 -6.84 -2.87
CA SER A 85 14.20 -6.57 -2.76
C SER A 85 14.52 -5.09 -2.57
N GLU A 86 13.58 -4.19 -2.85
CA GLU A 86 13.81 -2.74 -2.81
C GLU A 86 12.84 -1.98 -1.91
N VAL A 87 11.89 -2.68 -1.31
CA VAL A 87 10.75 -2.03 -0.64
C VAL A 87 11.16 -1.05 0.45
N TYR A 88 12.26 -1.33 1.16
CA TYR A 88 12.67 -0.48 2.27
C TYR A 88 13.80 0.49 1.93
N ARG A 89 14.21 0.54 0.66
CA ARG A 89 15.26 1.47 0.24
C ARG A 89 14.68 2.85 -0.01
N LYS A 90 15.35 3.87 0.50
CA LYS A 90 15.01 5.28 0.26
C LYS A 90 13.55 5.62 0.59
N LEU A 91 13.08 5.11 1.71
CA LEU A 91 11.76 5.48 2.20
C LEU A 91 11.77 6.84 2.91
#